data_f280f5fea393cc79bb1c2cb87d8628f6
#
_entry.id   f280f5fea393cc79bb1c2cb87d8628f6
#
_cell.length_a   1.000
_cell.length_b   1.000
_cell.length_c   1.000
_cell.angle_alpha   90.00
_cell.angle_beta   90.00
_cell.angle_gamma   90.00
#
_symmetry.space_group_name_H-M   'P 1'
#
loop_
_entity.id
_entity.type
_entity.pdbx_description
1 polymer ?
#
loop_
_entity_poly.entity_id
_entity_poly.type
_entity_poly.pdbx_seq_one_letter_code
_entity_poly.pdbx_strand_id
1 'polypeptide(L)'
;LGKLKSEILMALFAGTFENRIDRKGRVSLPADFRAELPADGPRVVYIYPSPRGTALEACGRDFMQRMSDSIEQFDIFSDEEDEMTASIVAAARRITIDTEGRIVLPPELITDAEIVDAVTFVGRGGRFQIWNPSDYFNYAAEARERSKGRTMRLLPLEGRDE
;
A
#
# COMPACT_ATOMS: atom_id res chain seq x y z
N LEU A 1 -3.81 -3.56 28.90
CA LEU A 1 -2.86 -4.23 27.96
C LEU A 1 -3.59 -5.04 26.89
N GLY A 2 -4.63 -5.80 27.26
CA GLY A 2 -5.47 -6.50 26.30
C GLY A 2 -6.26 -5.56 25.38
N LYS A 3 -6.63 -4.38 25.88
CA LYS A 3 -7.30 -3.34 25.11
C LYS A 3 -6.41 -2.79 23.99
N LEU A 4 -5.13 -2.57 24.27
CA LEU A 4 -4.19 -2.06 23.26
C LEU A 4 -4.05 -3.00 22.08
N LYS A 5 -4.04 -4.30 22.32
CA LYS A 5 -3.96 -5.29 21.23
C LYS A 5 -5.22 -5.35 20.39
N SER A 6 -6.41 -5.17 21.02
CA SER A 6 -7.68 -5.18 20.30
C SER A 6 -7.96 -3.85 19.59
N GLU A 7 -7.31 -2.77 20.04
CA GLU A 7 -7.44 -1.44 19.43
C GLU A 7 -6.49 -1.22 18.28
N ILE A 8 -5.41 -2.00 18.17
CA ILE A 8 -4.51 -1.98 17.01
C ILE A 8 -5.14 -2.83 15.92
N LEU A 9 -6.24 -2.31 15.37
CA LEU A 9 -6.83 -2.93 14.18
C LEU A 9 -5.96 -2.58 12.99
N MET A 10 -5.36 -3.60 12.41
CA MET A 10 -4.62 -3.44 11.17
C MET A 10 -5.61 -3.16 10.04
N ALA A 11 -5.28 -2.20 9.21
CA ALA A 11 -6.04 -1.96 7.98
C ALA A 11 -6.10 -3.25 7.15
N LEU A 12 -7.23 -3.48 6.52
CA LEU A 12 -7.40 -4.58 5.58
C LEU A 12 -7.86 -4.01 4.25
N PHE A 13 -6.91 -3.80 3.36
CA PHE A 13 -7.21 -3.38 1.99
C PHE A 13 -7.43 -4.61 1.13
N ALA A 14 -8.65 -4.78 0.64
CA ALA A 14 -9.04 -5.92 -0.18
C ALA A 14 -9.83 -5.44 -1.39
N GLY A 15 -9.68 -6.15 -2.50
CA GLY A 15 -10.38 -5.83 -3.74
C GLY A 15 -9.55 -5.03 -4.73
N THR A 16 -10.11 -4.84 -5.90
CA THR A 16 -9.47 -4.14 -7.02
C THR A 16 -10.47 -3.12 -7.57
N PHE A 17 -10.03 -1.88 -7.75
CA PHE A 17 -10.89 -0.77 -8.17
C PHE A 17 -10.17 0.07 -9.21
N GLU A 18 -10.87 0.48 -10.25
CA GLU A 18 -10.31 1.38 -11.26
C GLU A 18 -10.97 2.75 -11.15
N ASN A 19 -10.17 3.81 -11.07
CA ASN A 19 -10.66 5.19 -11.05
C ASN A 19 -9.88 6.04 -12.04
N ARG A 20 -10.54 7.07 -12.57
CA ARG A 20 -9.89 8.02 -13.47
C ARG A 20 -9.01 8.98 -12.68
N ILE A 21 -7.92 9.37 -13.30
CA ILE A 21 -7.03 10.42 -12.78
C ILE A 21 -7.07 11.61 -13.73
N ASP A 22 -7.14 12.83 -13.21
CA ASP A 22 -7.18 14.02 -14.04
C ASP A 22 -5.78 14.54 -14.35
N ARG A 23 -5.73 15.61 -15.16
CA ARG A 23 -4.46 16.20 -15.60
C ARG A 23 -3.63 16.78 -14.47
N LYS A 24 -4.26 17.10 -13.34
CA LYS A 24 -3.57 17.63 -12.15
C LYS A 24 -3.10 16.52 -11.22
N GLY A 25 -3.33 15.26 -11.59
CA GLY A 25 -2.95 14.12 -10.77
C GLY A 25 -3.95 13.78 -9.69
N ARG A 26 -5.15 14.35 -9.71
CA ARG A 26 -6.18 14.08 -8.72
C ARG A 26 -6.91 12.78 -9.06
N VAL A 27 -7.04 11.93 -8.07
CA VAL A 27 -7.75 10.66 -8.21
C VAL A 27 -8.45 10.34 -6.89
N SER A 28 -9.68 9.82 -6.97
CA SER A 28 -10.41 9.40 -5.77
C SER A 28 -9.89 8.07 -5.29
N LEU A 29 -9.63 7.97 -3.98
CA LEU A 29 -9.38 6.67 -3.35
C LEU A 29 -10.70 5.90 -3.28
N PRO A 30 -10.69 4.57 -3.48
CA PRO A 30 -11.88 3.78 -3.27
C PRO A 30 -12.45 3.98 -1.86
N ALA A 31 -13.77 4.07 -1.76
CA ALA A 31 -14.43 4.25 -0.47
C ALA A 31 -14.04 3.16 0.53
N ASP A 32 -13.93 1.91 0.06
CA ASP A 32 -13.55 0.79 0.90
C ASP A 32 -12.13 0.97 1.48
N PHE A 33 -11.23 1.58 0.70
CA PHE A 33 -9.87 1.84 1.18
C PHE A 33 -9.85 3.02 2.16
N ARG A 34 -10.64 4.07 1.88
CA ARG A 34 -10.73 5.20 2.82
C ARG A 34 -11.25 4.76 4.18
N ALA A 35 -12.18 3.80 4.21
CA ALA A 35 -12.74 3.29 5.44
C ALA A 35 -11.71 2.57 6.33
N GLU A 36 -10.62 2.09 5.75
CA GLU A 36 -9.54 1.40 6.46
C GLU A 36 -8.51 2.35 7.06
N LEU A 37 -8.58 3.64 6.75
CA LEU A 37 -7.66 4.63 7.28
C LEU A 37 -8.26 5.27 8.53
N PRO A 38 -7.43 5.69 9.51
CA PRO A 38 -7.94 6.31 10.73
C PRO A 38 -8.82 7.51 10.44
N ALA A 39 -9.95 7.62 11.16
CA ALA A 39 -10.90 8.72 10.98
C ALA A 39 -10.50 9.98 11.75
N ASP A 40 -9.69 9.83 12.80
CA ASP A 40 -9.23 10.92 13.65
C ASP A 40 -7.84 11.39 13.20
N GLY A 41 -7.65 12.69 13.27
CA GLY A 41 -6.40 13.31 12.84
C GLY A 41 -6.30 13.49 11.32
N PRO A 42 -5.15 13.95 10.82
CA PRO A 42 -4.95 14.15 9.40
C PRO A 42 -5.03 12.83 8.65
N ARG A 43 -5.86 12.78 7.61
CA ARG A 43 -5.98 11.59 6.77
C ARG A 43 -4.89 11.64 5.72
N VAL A 44 -3.95 10.72 5.83
CA VAL A 44 -2.79 10.68 4.94
C VAL A 44 -2.52 9.25 4.49
N VAL A 45 -1.90 9.14 3.32
CA VAL A 45 -1.30 7.89 2.83
C VAL A 45 0.16 8.17 2.49
N TYR A 46 0.99 7.14 2.67
CA TYR A 46 2.39 7.16 2.26
C TYR A 46 2.50 6.34 0.98
N ILE A 47 3.08 6.93 -0.05
CA ILE A 47 3.18 6.30 -1.38
C ILE A 47 4.64 6.34 -1.83
N TYR A 48 5.12 5.22 -2.34
CA TYR A 48 6.49 5.10 -2.85
C TYR A 48 6.51 4.10 -4.01
N PRO A 49 7.51 4.19 -4.91
CA PRO A 49 7.64 3.21 -5.99
C PRO A 49 7.92 1.82 -5.44
N SER A 50 7.26 0.82 -5.99
CA SER A 50 7.51 -0.55 -5.56
C SER A 50 8.93 -0.97 -5.91
N PRO A 51 9.67 -1.60 -4.97
CA PRO A 51 10.99 -2.15 -5.29
C PRO A 51 10.93 -3.32 -6.28
N ARG A 52 9.76 -3.85 -6.57
CA ARG A 52 9.59 -5.05 -7.39
C ARG A 52 9.03 -4.80 -8.78
N GLY A 53 8.76 -3.58 -9.15
CA GLY A 53 8.19 -3.32 -10.46
C GLY A 53 7.72 -1.89 -10.61
N THR A 54 6.82 -1.65 -11.55
CA THR A 54 6.36 -0.30 -11.88
C THR A 54 5.21 0.19 -11.03
N ALA A 55 4.57 -0.68 -10.23
CA ALA A 55 3.48 -0.26 -9.35
C ALA A 55 3.96 0.69 -8.26
N LEU A 56 3.03 1.46 -7.71
CA LEU A 56 3.27 2.21 -6.49
C LEU A 56 2.73 1.43 -5.30
N GLU A 57 3.47 1.46 -4.20
CA GLU A 57 3.01 0.93 -2.92
C GLU A 57 2.40 2.06 -2.12
N ALA A 58 1.34 1.78 -1.39
CA ALA A 58 0.64 2.78 -0.59
C ALA A 58 0.17 2.18 0.73
N CYS A 59 0.23 2.96 1.79
CA CYS A 59 -0.19 2.49 3.11
C CYS A 59 -0.50 3.67 4.05
N GLY A 60 -1.12 3.34 5.16
CA GLY A 60 -1.29 4.29 6.26
C GLY A 60 -0.03 4.40 7.10
N ARG A 61 -0.08 5.30 8.08
CA ARG A 61 1.07 5.58 8.94
C ARG A 61 1.51 4.36 9.75
N ASP A 62 0.58 3.58 10.26
CA ASP A 62 0.92 2.44 11.13
C ASP A 62 1.71 1.37 10.37
N PHE A 63 1.32 1.09 9.13
CA PHE A 63 2.05 0.12 8.32
C PHE A 63 3.43 0.66 7.93
N MET A 64 3.53 1.95 7.60
CA MET A 64 4.82 2.58 7.29
C MET A 64 5.75 2.50 8.51
N GLN A 65 5.23 2.73 9.71
CA GLN A 65 6.01 2.61 10.95
C GLN A 65 6.53 1.19 11.14
N ARG A 66 5.68 0.18 10.88
CA ARG A 66 6.10 -1.22 10.99
C ARG A 66 7.21 -1.56 10.01
N MET A 67 7.12 -1.03 8.79
CA MET A 67 8.19 -1.24 7.79
C MET A 67 9.50 -0.59 8.24
N SER A 68 9.42 0.63 8.74
CA SER A 68 10.59 1.32 9.28
C SER A 68 11.21 0.53 10.43
N ASP A 69 10.40 0.04 11.35
CA ASP A 69 10.86 -0.79 12.46
C ASP A 69 11.52 -2.09 11.99
N SER A 70 10.97 -2.67 10.93
CA SER A 70 11.54 -3.89 10.32
C SER A 70 12.90 -3.64 9.69
N ILE A 71 13.04 -2.50 9.01
CA ILE A 71 14.33 -2.11 8.40
C ILE A 71 15.39 -1.90 9.50
N GLU A 72 14.99 -1.36 10.63
CA GLU A 72 15.91 -1.14 11.76
C GLU A 72 16.44 -2.44 12.37
N GLN A 73 15.89 -3.59 12.01
CA GLN A 73 16.42 -4.89 12.44
C GLN A 73 17.67 -5.31 11.66
N PHE A 74 17.94 -4.71 10.52
CA PHE A 74 19.22 -4.89 9.84
C PHE A 74 20.32 -4.19 10.62
N ASP A 75 21.56 -4.63 10.44
CA ASP A 75 22.70 -3.95 11.06
C ASP A 75 22.79 -2.52 10.56
N ILE A 76 22.99 -1.59 11.49
CA ILE A 76 23.14 -0.18 11.13
C ILE A 76 24.35 0.00 10.21
N PHE A 77 24.19 0.82 9.16
CA PHE A 77 25.18 1.04 8.11
C PHE A 77 25.45 -0.17 7.21
N SER A 78 24.62 -1.24 7.30
CA SER A 78 24.69 -2.34 6.33
C SER A 78 24.11 -1.91 4.99
N ASP A 79 24.49 -2.61 3.93
CA ASP A 79 23.95 -2.36 2.60
C ASP A 79 22.42 -2.59 2.57
N GLU A 80 21.96 -3.63 3.25
CA GLU A 80 20.53 -3.96 3.32
C GLU A 80 19.73 -2.83 3.98
N GLU A 81 20.22 -2.31 5.10
CA GLU A 81 19.57 -1.20 5.79
C GLU A 81 19.52 0.04 4.90
N ASP A 82 20.65 0.39 4.30
CA ASP A 82 20.77 1.57 3.45
C ASP A 82 19.84 1.48 2.24
N GLU A 83 19.85 0.36 1.54
CA GLU A 83 19.05 0.15 0.33
C GLU A 83 17.56 0.16 0.62
N MET A 84 17.11 -0.49 1.70
CA MET A 84 15.71 -0.54 2.07
C MET A 84 15.22 0.83 2.55
N THR A 85 16.02 1.53 3.33
CA THR A 85 15.69 2.89 3.77
C THR A 85 15.54 3.82 2.58
N ALA A 86 16.48 3.78 1.65
CA ALA A 86 16.46 4.66 0.48
C ALA A 86 15.25 4.35 -0.42
N SER A 87 14.93 3.07 -0.62
CA SER A 87 13.86 2.66 -1.52
C SER A 87 12.46 2.84 -0.96
N ILE A 88 12.30 2.77 0.35
CA ILE A 88 10.99 2.79 1.01
C ILE A 88 10.79 4.07 1.81
N VAL A 89 11.52 4.23 2.90
CA VAL A 89 11.28 5.33 3.85
C VAL A 89 11.62 6.68 3.23
N ALA A 90 12.80 6.79 2.65
CA ALA A 90 13.26 8.05 2.05
C ALA A 90 12.49 8.38 0.75
N ALA A 91 12.06 7.37 0.02
CA ALA A 91 11.31 7.56 -1.23
C ALA A 91 9.82 7.86 -1.00
N ALA A 92 9.32 7.63 0.22
CA ALA A 92 7.89 7.78 0.50
C ALA A 92 7.45 9.23 0.44
N ARG A 93 6.30 9.46 -0.18
CA ARG A 93 5.63 10.76 -0.23
C ARG A 93 4.41 10.69 0.67
N ARG A 94 4.34 11.61 1.61
CA ARG A 94 3.19 11.74 2.51
C ARG A 94 2.14 12.59 1.82
N ILE A 95 1.01 11.98 1.48
CA ILE A 95 -0.02 12.61 0.67
C ILE A 95 -1.30 12.72 1.48
N THR A 96 -1.83 13.95 1.58
CA THR A 96 -3.07 14.22 2.29
C THR A 96 -4.27 13.83 1.42
N ILE A 97 -5.26 13.21 2.05
CA ILE A 97 -6.54 12.91 1.42
C ILE A 97 -7.44 14.12 1.67
N ASP A 98 -7.99 14.69 0.60
CA ASP A 98 -8.86 15.86 0.72
C ASP A 98 -10.25 15.49 1.26
N THR A 99 -11.09 16.52 1.49
CA THR A 99 -12.44 16.31 2.05
C THR A 99 -13.37 15.52 1.13
N GLU A 100 -13.03 15.41 -0.15
CA GLU A 100 -13.80 14.64 -1.13
C GLU A 100 -13.24 13.23 -1.34
N GLY A 101 -12.23 12.85 -0.57
CA GLY A 101 -11.63 11.52 -0.65
C GLY A 101 -10.63 11.35 -1.78
N ARG A 102 -10.08 12.45 -2.30
CA ARG A 102 -9.12 12.42 -3.39
C ARG A 102 -7.71 12.63 -2.89
N ILE A 103 -6.76 12.10 -3.63
CA ILE A 103 -5.33 12.39 -3.46
C ILE A 103 -4.81 13.02 -4.74
N VAL A 104 -3.68 13.73 -4.63
CA VAL A 104 -2.95 14.24 -5.79
C VAL A 104 -1.65 13.46 -5.88
N LEU A 105 -1.53 12.66 -6.94
CA LEU A 105 -0.28 11.93 -7.19
C LEU A 105 0.76 12.89 -7.78
N PRO A 106 1.95 12.94 -7.18
CA PRO A 106 3.05 13.73 -7.75
C PRO A 106 3.41 13.25 -9.16
N PRO A 107 3.82 14.16 -10.05
CA PRO A 107 4.17 13.79 -11.42
C PRO A 107 5.23 12.69 -11.52
N GLU A 108 6.19 12.68 -10.61
CA GLU A 108 7.26 11.67 -10.60
C GLU A 108 6.68 10.27 -10.38
N LEU A 109 5.70 10.14 -9.47
CA LEU A 109 5.07 8.85 -9.22
C LEU A 109 4.18 8.41 -10.39
N ILE A 110 3.50 9.36 -11.02
CA ILE A 110 2.71 9.08 -12.22
C ILE A 110 3.61 8.53 -13.33
N THR A 111 4.78 9.14 -13.52
CA THR A 111 5.76 8.67 -14.50
C THR A 111 6.31 7.30 -14.13
N ASP A 112 6.68 7.10 -12.87
CA ASP A 112 7.23 5.83 -12.39
C ASP A 112 6.26 4.67 -12.63
N ALA A 113 4.97 4.89 -12.44
CA ALA A 113 3.95 3.87 -12.61
C ALA A 113 3.36 3.82 -14.02
N GLU A 114 3.84 4.66 -14.93
CA GLU A 114 3.36 4.75 -16.31
C GLU A 114 1.84 4.98 -16.38
N ILE A 115 1.33 5.82 -15.48
CA ILE A 115 -0.09 6.15 -15.41
C ILE A 115 -0.42 7.22 -16.45
N VAL A 116 -1.56 7.08 -17.12
CA VAL A 116 -2.01 8.02 -18.15
C VAL A 116 -3.31 8.70 -17.72
N ASP A 117 -4.44 8.02 -17.77
CA ASP A 117 -5.76 8.61 -17.49
C ASP A 117 -6.61 7.82 -16.50
N ALA A 118 -6.11 6.68 -16.06
CA ALA A 118 -6.78 5.85 -15.07
C ALA A 118 -5.75 5.10 -14.24
N VAL A 119 -6.14 4.72 -13.04
CA VAL A 119 -5.31 3.89 -12.14
C VAL A 119 -6.13 2.72 -11.65
N THR A 120 -5.45 1.62 -11.36
CA THR A 120 -6.04 0.46 -10.70
C THR A 120 -5.51 0.40 -9.27
N PHE A 121 -6.42 0.47 -8.31
CA PHE A 121 -6.10 0.30 -6.88
C PHE A 121 -6.25 -1.17 -6.52
N VAL A 122 -5.23 -1.73 -5.88
CA VAL A 122 -5.17 -3.16 -5.60
C VAL A 122 -4.89 -3.38 -4.12
N GLY A 123 -5.82 -4.01 -3.42
CA GLY A 123 -5.64 -4.36 -2.00
C GLY A 123 -4.58 -5.43 -1.82
N ARG A 124 -3.73 -5.24 -0.82
CA ARG A 124 -2.65 -6.17 -0.47
C ARG A 124 -2.62 -6.45 1.04
N GLY A 125 -3.78 -6.50 1.67
CA GLY A 125 -3.85 -6.69 3.11
C GLY A 125 -3.55 -5.41 3.87
N GLY A 126 -2.42 -5.33 4.55
CA GLY A 126 -2.04 -4.13 5.32
C GLY A 126 -1.69 -2.90 4.49
N ARG A 127 -1.55 -3.08 3.18
CA ARG A 127 -1.23 -2.00 2.25
C ARG A 127 -2.01 -2.17 0.96
N PHE A 128 -1.91 -1.21 0.05
CA PHE A 128 -2.48 -1.34 -1.28
C PHE A 128 -1.49 -0.84 -2.33
N GLN A 129 -1.80 -1.10 -3.59
CA GLN A 129 -0.95 -0.69 -4.70
C GLN A 129 -1.75 0.16 -5.67
N ILE A 130 -1.04 0.97 -6.43
CA ILE A 130 -1.57 1.79 -7.50
C ILE A 130 -0.84 1.41 -8.78
N TRP A 131 -1.59 0.99 -9.78
CA TRP A 131 -1.06 0.42 -11.01
C TRP A 131 -1.61 1.14 -12.23
N ASN A 132 -0.82 1.13 -13.29
CA ASN A 132 -1.36 1.28 -14.65
C ASN A 132 -2.33 0.12 -14.90
N PRO A 133 -3.57 0.39 -15.36
CA PRO A 133 -4.57 -0.67 -15.50
C PRO A 133 -4.16 -1.85 -16.36
N SER A 134 -3.52 -1.61 -17.51
CA SER A 134 -3.14 -2.71 -18.39
C SER A 134 -1.98 -3.53 -17.82
N ASP A 135 -1.05 -2.88 -17.11
CA ASP A 135 0.02 -3.59 -16.43
C ASP A 135 -0.51 -4.51 -15.34
N TYR A 136 -1.48 -4.01 -14.57
CA TYR A 136 -2.08 -4.86 -13.54
C TYR A 136 -2.88 -6.01 -14.12
N PHE A 137 -3.62 -5.76 -15.19
CA PHE A 137 -4.38 -6.80 -15.87
C PHE A 137 -3.49 -7.97 -16.27
N ASN A 138 -2.34 -7.67 -16.87
CA ASN A 138 -1.37 -8.69 -17.29
C ASN A 138 -0.75 -9.41 -16.08
N TYR A 139 -0.35 -8.65 -15.08
CA TYR A 139 0.22 -9.21 -13.86
C TYR A 139 -0.77 -10.14 -13.15
N ALA A 140 -2.04 -9.71 -13.02
CA ALA A 140 -3.06 -10.48 -12.32
C ALA A 140 -3.37 -11.80 -13.03
N ALA A 141 -3.39 -11.78 -14.36
CA ALA A 141 -3.62 -12.99 -15.15
C ALA A 141 -2.50 -14.01 -14.91
N GLU A 142 -1.24 -13.56 -14.91
CA GLU A 142 -0.08 -14.41 -14.65
C GLU A 142 -0.09 -14.93 -13.21
N ALA A 143 -0.39 -14.07 -12.24
CA ALA A 143 -0.45 -14.46 -10.83
C ALA A 143 -1.53 -15.50 -10.59
N ARG A 144 -2.70 -15.31 -11.21
CA ARG A 144 -3.80 -16.27 -11.09
C ARG A 144 -3.40 -17.63 -11.64
N GLU A 145 -2.72 -17.65 -12.77
CA GLU A 145 -2.26 -18.88 -13.39
C GLU A 145 -1.24 -19.60 -12.50
N ARG A 146 -0.28 -18.85 -11.95
CA ARG A 146 0.74 -19.41 -11.05
C ARG A 146 0.15 -19.89 -9.72
N SER A 147 -0.97 -19.33 -9.27
CA SER A 147 -1.59 -19.71 -7.99
C SER A 147 -2.40 -20.99 -8.04
N LYS A 148 -2.73 -21.46 -9.24
CA LYS A 148 -3.52 -22.69 -9.39
C LYS A 148 -2.82 -23.88 -8.75
N GLY A 149 -3.56 -24.60 -7.92
CA GLY A 149 -3.03 -25.74 -7.20
C GLY A 149 -2.20 -25.43 -5.98
N ARG A 150 -1.93 -24.15 -5.69
CA ARG A 150 -1.24 -23.80 -4.45
C ARG A 150 -2.20 -23.84 -3.27
N THR A 151 -1.69 -24.25 -2.14
CA THR A 151 -2.42 -24.27 -0.88
C THR A 151 -1.77 -23.37 0.14
N MET A 152 -2.54 -22.95 1.12
CA MET A 152 -2.00 -22.16 2.22
C MET A 152 -2.63 -22.61 3.52
N ARG A 153 -1.97 -22.31 4.62
CA ARG A 153 -2.42 -22.62 5.96
C ARG A 153 -2.85 -21.32 6.65
N LEU A 154 -4.02 -21.35 7.27
CA LEU A 154 -4.47 -20.22 8.06
C LEU A 154 -3.65 -20.12 9.35
N LEU A 155 -3.37 -18.89 9.77
CA LEU A 155 -2.77 -18.67 11.07
C LEU A 155 -3.77 -19.08 12.16
N PRO A 156 -3.29 -19.71 13.25
CA PRO A 156 -4.14 -20.00 14.40
C PRO A 156 -4.72 -18.71 14.96
N LEU A 157 -5.93 -18.78 15.49
CA LEU A 157 -6.51 -17.65 16.20
C LEU A 157 -5.75 -17.42 17.50
N GLU A 158 -5.37 -16.17 17.77
CA GLU A 158 -4.73 -15.81 19.03
C GLU A 158 -5.65 -16.14 20.21
N GLY A 159 -5.07 -16.66 21.29
CA GLY A 159 -5.80 -17.01 22.52
C GLY A 159 -6.51 -18.34 22.52
N ARG A 160 -6.27 -19.20 21.55
CA ARG A 160 -6.79 -20.57 21.50
C ARG A 160 -5.73 -21.65 21.66
N ASP A 161 -4.59 -21.27 22.15
CA ASP A 161 -3.49 -22.20 22.43
C ASP A 161 -3.64 -22.80 23.81
N GLU A 162 -4.60 -23.68 23.97
CA GLU A 162 -4.79 -24.35 25.26
C GLU A 162 -4.99 -25.81 25.07
#